data_342c4ec7fe9868c1cd77e005409cad85
#
_entry.id   342c4ec7fe9868c1cd77e005409cad85
#
_cell.length_a   1.000
_cell.length_b   1.000
_cell.length_c   1.000
_cell.angle_alpha   90.00
_cell.angle_beta   90.00
_cell.angle_gamma   90.00
#
_symmetry.space_group_name_H-M   'P 1'
#
loop_
_entity.id
_entity.type
_entity.pdbx_description
1 polymer ?
#
loop_
_entity_poly.entity_id
_entity_poly.type
_entity_poly.pdbx_seq_one_letter_code
_entity_poly.pdbx_strand_id
1 'polypeptide(L)'
;MTAAPDVPLLRGVPARGGIYRADRTSPQTLADAGWRVGEIDSGDPRDLVIRVGEVLGFPSYYGRNLDALADCLSDRTGPTALVWHAWGDAAVRDPRTWSRLLEVLQEATERPGPPLALLLARPWAEVVPG
;
A
#
# COMPACT_ATOMS: atom_id res chain seq x y z
N MET A 1 -20.25 5.30 -0.90
CA MET A 1 -18.99 5.85 -0.43
C MET A 1 -17.83 5.14 -1.08
N THR A 2 -16.98 5.86 -1.69
CA THR A 2 -15.85 5.25 -2.37
C THR A 2 -14.69 5.00 -1.42
N ALA A 3 -13.85 4.05 -1.79
CA ALA A 3 -12.73 3.65 -0.96
C ALA A 3 -11.61 4.71 -0.95
N ALA A 4 -11.33 5.34 -2.08
CA ALA A 4 -10.20 6.25 -2.17
C ALA A 4 -10.43 7.33 -3.25
N PRO A 5 -11.47 8.17 -3.10
CA PRO A 5 -11.84 9.11 -4.16
C PRO A 5 -10.79 10.19 -4.41
N ASP A 6 -10.08 10.59 -3.35
CA ASP A 6 -9.14 11.72 -3.44
C ASP A 6 -7.70 11.30 -3.66
N VAL A 7 -7.46 10.01 -3.85
CA VAL A 7 -6.12 9.50 -4.07
C VAL A 7 -5.68 9.83 -5.49
N PRO A 8 -4.50 10.45 -5.66
CA PRO A 8 -4.05 10.83 -6.99
C PRO A 8 -3.79 9.63 -7.88
N LEU A 9 -3.98 9.85 -9.18
CA LEU A 9 -3.69 8.85 -10.19
C LEU A 9 -2.20 8.85 -10.50
N LEU A 10 -1.60 7.67 -10.53
CA LEU A 10 -0.19 7.51 -10.83
C LEU A 10 -0.01 6.80 -12.17
N ARG A 11 0.84 7.37 -13.00
CA ARG A 11 1.31 6.72 -14.23
C ARG A 11 2.82 6.61 -14.16
N GLY A 12 3.32 5.38 -14.26
CA GLY A 12 4.76 5.14 -14.18
C GLY A 12 5.27 5.10 -12.76
N VAL A 13 6.45 5.65 -12.55
CA VAL A 13 7.14 5.59 -11.25
C VAL A 13 6.81 6.83 -10.44
N PRO A 14 6.45 6.67 -9.14
CA PRO A 14 6.15 7.84 -8.32
C PRO A 14 7.38 8.72 -8.13
N ALA A 15 7.18 10.03 -8.21
CA ALA A 15 8.25 10.99 -7.95
C ALA A 15 8.55 11.10 -6.45
N ARG A 16 7.57 10.75 -5.61
CA ARG A 16 7.70 10.82 -4.16
C ARG A 16 6.73 9.84 -3.50
N GLY A 17 6.90 9.61 -2.20
CA GLY A 17 6.03 8.75 -1.44
C GLY A 17 4.59 9.25 -1.40
N GLY A 18 3.67 8.35 -1.16
CA GLY A 18 2.26 8.67 -1.08
C GLY A 18 1.38 7.47 -1.36
N ILE A 19 0.06 7.72 -1.33
CA ILE A 19 -0.93 6.72 -1.71
C ILE A 19 -1.50 7.13 -3.07
N TYR A 20 -1.49 6.20 -4.01
CA TYR A 20 -1.87 6.48 -5.39
C TYR A 20 -2.81 5.42 -5.92
N ARG A 21 -3.64 5.80 -6.89
CA ARG A 21 -4.33 4.84 -7.75
C ARG A 21 -3.41 4.53 -8.92
N ALA A 22 -2.99 3.29 -9.05
CA ALA A 22 -2.05 2.91 -10.08
C ALA A 22 -2.73 2.81 -11.46
N ASP A 23 -2.17 3.52 -12.43
CA ASP A 23 -2.61 3.44 -13.82
C ASP A 23 -1.37 3.30 -14.68
N ARG A 24 -1.28 2.20 -15.43
CA ARG A 24 -0.14 1.90 -16.29
C ARG A 24 1.19 1.78 -15.53
N THR A 25 1.10 1.46 -14.26
CA THR A 25 2.26 1.17 -13.43
C THR A 25 2.26 -0.32 -13.14
N SER A 26 3.31 -1.00 -13.46
CA SER A 26 3.46 -2.41 -13.16
C SER A 26 4.55 -2.64 -12.15
N PRO A 27 4.51 -3.78 -11.43
CA PRO A 27 5.61 -4.14 -10.53
C PRO A 27 6.96 -4.16 -11.22
N GLN A 28 7.01 -4.60 -12.47
CA GLN A 28 8.26 -4.65 -13.22
C GLN A 28 8.82 -3.24 -13.49
N THR A 29 7.94 -2.30 -13.85
CA THR A 29 8.35 -0.91 -14.08
C THR A 29 9.00 -0.32 -12.83
N LEU A 30 8.41 -0.58 -11.67
CA LEU A 30 8.94 -0.11 -10.39
C LEU A 30 10.27 -0.79 -10.07
N ALA A 31 10.35 -2.10 -10.24
CA ALA A 31 11.57 -2.84 -9.98
C ALA A 31 12.71 -2.36 -10.86
N ASP A 32 12.43 -2.12 -12.14
CA ASP A 32 13.42 -1.62 -13.10
C ASP A 32 13.94 -0.23 -12.69
N ALA A 33 13.11 0.55 -11.99
CA ALA A 33 13.51 1.87 -11.50
C ALA A 33 14.18 1.81 -10.12
N GLY A 34 14.47 0.63 -9.61
CA GLY A 34 15.19 0.46 -8.34
C GLY A 34 14.30 0.38 -7.11
N TRP A 35 12.99 0.23 -7.28
CA TRP A 35 12.06 0.11 -6.16
C TRP A 35 11.94 -1.33 -5.69
N ARG A 36 11.86 -1.51 -4.39
CA ARG A 36 11.44 -2.78 -3.82
C ARG A 36 9.92 -2.84 -3.89
N VAL A 37 9.38 -3.93 -4.43
CA VAL A 37 7.95 -4.04 -4.68
C VAL A 37 7.38 -5.24 -3.94
N GLY A 38 6.32 -4.99 -3.19
CA GLY A 38 5.52 -6.05 -2.58
C GLY A 38 4.11 -6.01 -3.16
N GLU A 39 3.65 -7.14 -3.70
CA GLU A 39 2.29 -7.25 -4.21
C GLU A 39 1.42 -7.97 -3.20
N ILE A 40 0.26 -7.41 -2.92
CA ILE A 40 -0.68 -7.95 -1.95
C ILE A 40 -2.03 -8.12 -2.62
N ASP A 41 -2.55 -9.33 -2.56
CA ASP A 41 -3.85 -9.66 -3.12
C ASP A 41 -4.73 -10.17 -1.99
N SER A 42 -5.38 -9.27 -1.29
CA SER A 42 -6.24 -9.60 -0.17
C SER A 42 -7.44 -8.67 -0.10
N GLY A 43 -8.61 -9.24 0.09
CA GLY A 43 -9.84 -8.49 0.29
C GLY A 43 -10.15 -8.23 1.77
N ASP A 44 -9.18 -8.40 2.65
CA ASP A 44 -9.35 -8.12 4.09
C ASP A 44 -8.24 -7.16 4.55
N PRO A 45 -8.60 -5.97 5.05
CA PRO A 45 -7.57 -5.01 5.46
C PRO A 45 -6.71 -5.50 6.63
N ARG A 46 -7.23 -6.40 7.46
CA ARG A 46 -6.45 -6.95 8.57
C ARG A 46 -5.38 -7.90 8.07
N ASP A 47 -5.64 -8.58 6.96
CA ASP A 47 -4.69 -9.50 6.34
C ASP A 47 -3.52 -8.75 5.71
N LEU A 48 -3.73 -7.51 5.30
CA LEU A 48 -2.67 -6.70 4.69
C LEU A 48 -1.48 -6.57 5.64
N VAL A 49 -1.71 -6.38 6.92
CA VAL A 49 -0.63 -6.23 7.90
C VAL A 49 0.27 -7.45 7.90
N ILE A 50 -0.32 -8.63 7.82
CA ILE A 50 0.42 -9.90 7.78
C ILE A 50 1.16 -10.03 6.45
N ARG A 51 0.48 -9.75 5.35
CA ARG A 51 1.03 -9.90 4.00
C ARG A 51 2.19 -8.97 3.74
N VAL A 52 2.12 -7.74 4.22
CA VAL A 52 3.23 -6.80 4.07
C VAL A 52 4.50 -7.37 4.71
N GLY A 53 4.37 -7.95 5.88
CA GLY A 53 5.50 -8.58 6.54
C GLY A 53 6.10 -9.71 5.71
N GLU A 54 5.25 -10.50 5.09
CA GLU A 54 5.70 -11.62 4.25
C GLU A 54 6.41 -11.14 2.98
N VAL A 55 5.79 -10.21 2.26
CA VAL A 55 6.34 -9.78 0.96
C VAL A 55 7.57 -8.89 1.09
N LEU A 56 7.72 -8.18 2.20
CA LEU A 56 8.89 -7.33 2.45
C LEU A 56 9.95 -8.01 3.31
N GLY A 57 9.68 -9.23 3.77
CA GLY A 57 10.65 -9.99 4.55
C GLY A 57 10.92 -9.37 5.91
N PHE A 58 9.88 -8.90 6.60
CA PHE A 58 10.04 -8.35 7.94
C PHE A 58 10.59 -9.41 8.90
N PRO A 59 11.29 -8.97 9.96
CA PRO A 59 11.86 -9.92 10.91
C PRO A 59 10.82 -10.84 11.54
N SER A 60 11.26 -12.00 12.01
CA SER A 60 10.36 -12.98 12.63
C SER A 60 9.65 -12.43 13.88
N TYR A 61 10.22 -11.41 14.50
CA TYR A 61 9.60 -10.75 15.67
C TYR A 61 8.57 -9.69 15.29
N TYR A 62 8.27 -9.55 14.01
CA TYR A 62 7.25 -8.61 13.56
C TYR A 62 5.90 -8.91 14.23
N GLY A 63 5.37 -7.92 14.95
CA GLY A 63 4.19 -8.11 15.80
C GLY A 63 2.85 -8.18 15.08
N ARG A 64 2.83 -8.02 13.75
CA ARG A 64 1.63 -8.15 12.91
C ARG A 64 0.46 -7.25 13.34
N ASN A 65 0.80 -6.04 13.76
CA ASN A 65 -0.18 -5.02 14.10
C ASN A 65 0.21 -3.69 13.46
N LEU A 66 -0.66 -2.68 13.57
CA LEU A 66 -0.43 -1.40 12.90
C LEU A 66 0.83 -0.69 13.38
N ASP A 67 1.13 -0.76 14.68
CA ASP A 67 2.33 -0.13 15.22
C ASP A 67 3.59 -0.80 14.70
N ALA A 68 3.60 -2.14 14.67
CA ALA A 68 4.72 -2.89 14.13
C ALA A 68 4.87 -2.64 12.63
N LEU A 69 3.78 -2.52 11.92
CA LEU A 69 3.80 -2.19 10.49
C LEU A 69 4.47 -0.84 10.26
N ALA A 70 4.07 0.18 11.00
CA ALA A 70 4.64 1.52 10.87
C ALA A 70 6.14 1.51 11.18
N ASP A 71 6.54 0.82 12.24
CA ASP A 71 7.95 0.73 12.63
C ASP A 71 8.79 0.04 11.57
N CYS A 72 8.33 -1.09 11.07
CA CYS A 72 9.08 -1.83 10.04
C CYS A 72 9.16 -1.08 8.73
N LEU A 73 8.10 -0.37 8.35
CA LEU A 73 8.14 0.46 7.15
C LEU A 73 9.10 1.64 7.30
N SER A 74 9.24 2.15 8.53
CA SER A 74 10.19 3.24 8.81
C SER A 74 11.65 2.81 8.67
N ASP A 75 11.92 1.51 8.80
CA ASP A 75 13.29 0.98 8.69
C ASP A 75 13.68 0.62 7.27
N ARG A 76 12.86 0.95 6.29
CA ARG A 76 13.17 0.65 4.89
C ARG A 76 14.45 1.36 4.45
N THR A 77 15.24 0.68 3.63
CA THR A 77 16.55 1.19 3.20
C THR A 77 16.55 1.76 1.79
N GLY A 78 15.46 1.68 1.09
CA GLY A 78 15.34 2.20 -0.28
C GLY A 78 13.89 2.42 -0.66
N PRO A 79 13.64 2.94 -1.87
CA PRO A 79 12.28 3.16 -2.35
C PRO A 79 11.48 1.85 -2.29
N THR A 80 10.29 1.93 -1.71
CA THR A 80 9.45 0.75 -1.49
C THR A 80 8.03 1.03 -1.95
N ALA A 81 7.47 0.12 -2.72
CA ALA A 81 6.10 0.22 -3.19
C ALA A 81 5.31 -1.03 -2.78
N LEU A 82 4.12 -0.80 -2.28
CA LEU A 82 3.16 -1.86 -1.98
C LEU A 82 2.03 -1.74 -2.99
N VAL A 83 1.81 -2.79 -3.77
CA VAL A 83 0.74 -2.82 -4.76
C VAL A 83 -0.38 -3.68 -4.19
N TRP A 84 -1.52 -3.06 -3.90
CA TRP A 84 -2.65 -3.74 -3.29
C TRP A 84 -3.74 -3.98 -4.33
N HIS A 85 -3.98 -5.24 -4.65
CA HIS A 85 -4.99 -5.64 -5.64
C HIS A 85 -6.33 -5.77 -4.93
N ALA A 86 -7.00 -6.33 -4.48
CA ALA A 86 -8.34 -6.41 -3.91
C ALA A 86 -8.66 -5.35 -2.84
N TRP A 87 -8.11 -4.16 -2.97
CA TRP A 87 -8.29 -3.09 -1.98
C TRP A 87 -9.75 -2.65 -1.83
N GLY A 88 -10.51 -2.67 -2.93
CA GLY A 88 -11.91 -2.29 -2.90
C GLY A 88 -12.76 -3.24 -2.06
N ASP A 89 -12.49 -4.53 -2.18
CA ASP A 89 -13.16 -5.53 -1.34
C ASP A 89 -12.82 -5.32 0.13
N ALA A 90 -11.56 -4.99 0.41
CA ALA A 90 -11.13 -4.71 1.77
C ALA A 90 -11.84 -3.49 2.35
N ALA A 91 -12.00 -2.44 1.55
CA ALA A 91 -12.70 -1.22 1.96
C ALA A 91 -14.17 -1.48 2.30
N VAL A 92 -14.82 -2.34 1.56
CA VAL A 92 -16.23 -2.68 1.77
C VAL A 92 -16.38 -3.65 2.95
N ARG A 93 -15.45 -4.61 3.07
CA ARG A 93 -15.55 -5.67 4.06
C ARG A 93 -15.40 -5.14 5.50
N ASP A 94 -14.44 -4.25 5.71
CA ASP A 94 -14.17 -3.68 7.03
C ASP A 94 -13.72 -2.23 6.88
N PRO A 95 -14.69 -1.32 6.68
CA PRO A 95 -14.36 0.08 6.40
C PRO A 95 -13.63 0.77 7.55
N ARG A 96 -13.85 0.35 8.78
CA ARG A 96 -13.18 0.96 9.93
C ARG A 96 -11.69 0.62 9.93
N THR A 97 -11.36 -0.67 9.76
CA THR A 97 -9.96 -1.10 9.69
C THR A 97 -9.29 -0.53 8.44
N TRP A 98 -10.00 -0.50 7.32
CA TRP A 98 -9.52 0.11 6.09
C TRP A 98 -9.10 1.58 6.31
N SER A 99 -9.98 2.39 6.91
CA SER A 99 -9.70 3.80 7.16
C SER A 99 -8.49 3.99 8.08
N ARG A 100 -8.43 3.20 9.14
CA ARG A 100 -7.32 3.27 10.08
C ARG A 100 -6.00 2.87 9.44
N LEU A 101 -6.03 1.83 8.62
CA LEU A 101 -4.85 1.37 7.89
C LEU A 101 -4.34 2.45 6.92
N LEU A 102 -5.25 3.12 6.21
CA LEU A 102 -4.87 4.20 5.31
C LEU A 102 -4.23 5.36 6.07
N GLU A 103 -4.74 5.70 7.26
CA GLU A 103 -4.14 6.73 8.08
C GLU A 103 -2.70 6.38 8.47
N VAL A 104 -2.48 5.15 8.91
CA VAL A 104 -1.15 4.70 9.30
C VAL A 104 -0.20 4.71 8.10
N LEU A 105 -0.66 4.23 6.96
CA LEU A 105 0.16 4.19 5.76
C LEU A 105 0.43 5.60 5.22
N GLN A 106 -0.56 6.49 5.27
CA GLN A 106 -0.36 7.87 4.85
C GLN A 106 0.72 8.54 5.70
N GLU A 107 0.66 8.38 7.01
CA GLU A 107 1.68 8.88 7.91
C GLU A 107 3.06 8.32 7.58
N ALA A 108 3.13 7.02 7.31
CA ALA A 108 4.40 6.37 6.96
C ALA A 108 4.98 6.93 5.67
N THR A 109 4.15 7.28 4.70
CA THR A 109 4.62 7.85 3.43
C THR A 109 5.17 9.27 3.61
N GLU A 110 4.76 9.97 4.66
CA GLU A 110 5.17 11.34 4.92
C GLU A 110 6.42 11.44 5.77
N ARG A 111 6.88 10.35 6.37
CA ARG A 111 8.07 10.35 7.20
C ARG A 111 9.34 10.53 6.35
N PRO A 112 10.37 11.19 6.90
CA PRO A 112 11.64 11.33 6.19
C PRO A 112 12.26 9.96 5.85
N GLY A 113 13.00 9.92 4.76
CA GLY A 113 13.68 8.71 4.32
C GLY A 113 13.34 8.35 2.89
N PRO A 114 13.72 7.14 2.45
CA PRO A 114 13.39 6.70 1.10
C PRO A 114 11.88 6.70 0.86
N PRO A 115 11.42 7.00 -0.35
CA PRO A 115 9.99 7.08 -0.61
C PRO A 115 9.28 5.74 -0.39
N LEU A 116 8.07 5.82 0.17
CA LEU A 116 7.17 4.70 0.34
C LEU A 116 5.89 5.03 -0.40
N ALA A 117 5.44 4.15 -1.27
CA ALA A 117 4.21 4.35 -2.01
C ALA A 117 3.27 3.15 -1.82
N LEU A 118 2.01 3.45 -1.55
CA LEU A 118 0.94 2.45 -1.59
C LEU A 118 0.19 2.66 -2.90
N LEU A 119 0.14 1.63 -3.72
CA LEU A 119 -0.49 1.69 -5.02
C LEU A 119 -1.76 0.84 -5.02
N LEU A 120 -2.90 1.50 -5.19
CA LEU A 120 -4.18 0.82 -5.29
C LEU A 120 -4.37 0.41 -6.75
N ALA A 121 -4.31 -0.88 -6.99
CA ALA A 121 -4.33 -1.42 -8.34
C ALA A 121 -5.71 -1.37 -8.97
N ARG A 122 -5.76 -1.42 -10.30
CA ARG A 122 -7.02 -1.57 -11.03
C ARG A 122 -7.66 -2.92 -10.73
N PRO A 123 -8.97 -3.04 -10.85
CA PRO A 123 -9.91 -2.05 -11.38
C PRO A 123 -10.51 -1.15 -10.30
N TRP A 124 -10.45 0.16 -10.48
CA TRP A 124 -11.03 1.09 -9.51
C TRP A 124 -12.54 1.26 -9.66
N ALA A 125 -12.98 1.43 -10.90
CA ALA A 125 -14.39 1.70 -11.20
C ALA A 125 -15.30 0.54 -10.81
N GLU A 126 -14.78 -0.66 -10.81
CA GLU A 126 -15.56 -1.84 -10.51
C GLU A 126 -15.83 -2.02 -9.02
N VAL A 127 -14.98 -1.44 -8.17
CA VAL A 127 -15.11 -1.55 -6.73
C VAL A 127 -15.63 -0.28 -6.09
N VAL A 128 -15.67 0.82 -6.84
CA VAL A 128 -16.27 2.06 -6.37
C VAL A 128 -17.78 1.91 -6.48
N PRO A 129 -18.51 2.05 -5.37
CA PRO A 129 -19.98 1.94 -5.41
C PRO A 129 -20.55 2.99 -6.34
N GLY A 130 -21.31 2.52 -7.26
CA GLY A 130 -22.03 3.39 -8.18
C GLY A 130 -23.19 4.07 -7.56
#